data_6a5a452be5e3e4e739c8e4a61fbb4730
#
_entry.id   6a5a452be5e3e4e739c8e4a61fbb4730
#
_cell.length_a   1.000
_cell.length_b   1.000
_cell.length_c   1.000
_cell.angle_alpha   90.00
_cell.angle_beta   90.00
_cell.angle_gamma   90.00
#
_symmetry.space_group_name_H-M   'P 1'
#
loop_
_entity.id
_entity.type
_entity.pdbx_description
1 polymer ?
#
loop_
_entity_poly.entity_id
_entity_poly.type
_entity_poly.pdbx_seq_one_letter_code
_entity_poly.pdbx_strand_id
1 'polypeptide(L)'
;SQILTHYAADVKTAKQITAQEAQKLENRICEVHVPELAKDILEQIAFEARSSEYVDAKSGVSARMSITAYENLISTAERRALLNNEHSTTVRFADLMGMIPSITGKVELVYEGEQEGSSFVANQLISEATKTLFLTYFPKIEKLKKADQVTPYDGVVEWFTQNNALEIADETDEQTYLRTLHAI
;
A
#
# COMPACT_ATOMS: atom_id res chain seq x y z
N SER A 1 -16.19 19.48 8.78
CA SER A 1 -15.36 20.52 8.10
C SER A 1 -13.95 20.61 8.68
N GLN A 2 -13.75 20.51 10.00
CA GLN A 2 -12.39 20.51 10.60
C GLN A 2 -11.56 19.29 10.18
N ILE A 3 -12.16 18.11 10.13
CA ILE A 3 -11.50 16.87 9.67
C ILE A 3 -10.95 17.04 8.25
N LEU A 4 -11.75 17.59 7.33
CA LEU A 4 -11.32 17.79 5.94
C LEU A 4 -10.18 18.81 5.81
N THR A 5 -10.19 19.87 6.62
CA THR A 5 -9.13 20.89 6.59
C THR A 5 -7.82 20.34 7.15
N HIS A 6 -7.86 19.59 8.25
CA HIS A 6 -6.67 18.95 8.82
C HIS A 6 -6.19 17.78 7.95
N TYR A 7 -7.11 16.98 7.40
CA TYR A 7 -6.79 15.86 6.53
C TYR A 7 -6.07 16.29 5.24
N ALA A 8 -6.41 17.47 4.73
CA ALA A 8 -5.76 18.04 3.55
C ALA A 8 -4.41 18.74 3.87
N ALA A 9 -4.06 18.94 5.14
CA ALA A 9 -2.92 19.75 5.53
C ALA A 9 -1.58 19.00 5.39
N ASP A 10 -1.51 17.75 5.86
CA ASP A 10 -0.28 16.94 5.80
C ASP A 10 -0.56 15.45 6.03
N VAL A 11 0.34 14.59 5.53
CA VAL A 11 0.26 13.12 5.63
C VAL A 11 0.29 12.64 7.08
N LYS A 12 1.03 13.30 7.96
CA LYS A 12 1.15 12.90 9.37
C LYS A 12 -0.18 13.04 10.10
N THR A 13 -0.86 14.16 9.91
CA THR A 13 -2.20 14.40 10.48
C THR A 13 -3.23 13.43 9.90
N ALA A 14 -3.19 13.18 8.59
CA ALA A 14 -4.05 12.21 7.93
C ALA A 14 -3.90 10.81 8.53
N LYS A 15 -2.67 10.32 8.69
CA LYS A 15 -2.39 9.02 9.32
C LYS A 15 -2.93 8.91 10.74
N GLN A 16 -2.79 9.96 11.55
CA GLN A 16 -3.30 9.97 12.92
C GLN A 16 -4.82 9.83 12.95
N ILE A 17 -5.53 10.59 12.11
CA ILE A 17 -6.98 10.54 12.03
C ILE A 17 -7.45 9.16 11.56
N THR A 18 -6.87 8.64 10.48
CA THR A 18 -7.20 7.32 9.94
C THR A 18 -6.97 6.22 10.97
N ALA A 19 -5.84 6.22 11.65
CA ALA A 19 -5.54 5.23 12.69
C ALA A 19 -6.51 5.31 13.88
N GLN A 20 -6.89 6.51 14.33
CA GLN A 20 -7.85 6.69 15.42
C GLN A 20 -9.24 6.17 15.07
N GLU A 21 -9.73 6.44 13.86
CA GLU A 21 -11.04 5.98 13.43
C GLU A 21 -11.07 4.46 13.19
N ALA A 22 -10.02 3.90 12.59
CA ALA A 22 -9.92 2.46 12.33
C ALA A 22 -9.72 1.62 13.61
N GLN A 23 -9.10 2.17 14.68
CA GLN A 23 -8.93 1.47 15.96
C GLN A 23 -10.22 1.25 16.76
N LYS A 24 -11.33 1.91 16.38
CA LYS A 24 -12.63 1.72 17.04
C LYS A 24 -13.29 0.37 16.76
N LEU A 25 -12.72 -0.45 15.90
CA LEU A 25 -13.19 -1.82 15.65
C LEU A 25 -12.76 -2.72 16.82
N GLU A 26 -13.64 -2.86 17.80
CA GLU A 26 -13.49 -3.83 18.90
C GLU A 26 -13.73 -5.26 18.38
N ASN A 27 -12.94 -6.22 18.88
CA ASN A 27 -13.03 -7.67 18.59
C ASN A 27 -12.35 -8.14 17.29
N ARG A 28 -11.06 -7.85 17.12
CA ARG A 28 -10.25 -8.53 16.13
C ARG A 28 -9.92 -9.97 16.55
N ILE A 29 -10.05 -10.89 15.62
CA ILE A 29 -9.77 -12.33 15.85
C ILE A 29 -8.27 -12.59 15.77
N CYS A 30 -7.53 -11.74 15.05
CA CYS A 30 -6.10 -11.85 14.79
C CYS A 30 -5.41 -10.49 15.04
N GLU A 31 -4.21 -10.50 15.58
CA GLU A 31 -3.38 -9.31 15.70
C GLU A 31 -2.70 -9.02 14.35
N VAL A 32 -2.95 -7.85 13.80
CA VAL A 32 -2.38 -7.43 12.52
C VAL A 32 -1.43 -6.26 12.72
N HIS A 33 -0.15 -6.50 12.46
CA HIS A 33 0.86 -5.44 12.43
C HIS A 33 0.83 -4.71 11.08
N VAL A 34 0.69 -3.38 11.11
CA VAL A 34 0.71 -2.55 9.90
C VAL A 34 2.01 -1.74 9.86
N PRO A 35 2.96 -2.06 8.97
CA PRO A 35 4.20 -1.30 8.83
C PRO A 35 3.97 0.17 8.46
N GLU A 36 4.88 1.06 8.87
CA GLU A 36 4.79 2.49 8.53
C GLU A 36 4.73 2.74 7.01
N LEU A 37 5.51 2.00 6.23
CA LEU A 37 5.46 2.06 4.77
C LEU A 37 4.03 1.82 4.22
N ALA A 38 3.32 0.83 4.74
CA ALA A 38 1.95 0.52 4.29
C ALA A 38 0.97 1.66 4.65
N LYS A 39 1.13 2.27 5.82
CA LYS A 39 0.34 3.44 6.24
C LYS A 39 0.64 4.67 5.38
N ASP A 40 1.91 4.90 5.05
CA ASP A 40 2.32 6.01 4.19
C ASP A 40 1.81 5.83 2.76
N ILE A 41 1.88 4.61 2.20
CA ILE A 41 1.32 4.30 0.87
C ILE A 41 -0.18 4.59 0.85
N LEU A 42 -0.91 4.13 1.87
CA LEU A 42 -2.36 4.35 1.98
C LEU A 42 -2.72 5.84 1.94
N GLU A 43 -2.04 6.67 2.72
CA GLU A 43 -2.30 8.12 2.72
C GLU A 43 -1.82 8.78 1.43
N GLN A 44 -0.69 8.33 0.86
CA GLN A 44 -0.18 8.86 -0.40
C GLN A 44 -1.16 8.59 -1.56
N ILE A 45 -1.88 7.46 -1.57
CA ILE A 45 -2.95 7.20 -2.55
C ILE A 45 -3.97 8.33 -2.58
N ALA A 46 -4.36 8.87 -1.42
CA ALA A 46 -5.30 9.98 -1.35
C ALA A 46 -4.72 11.29 -1.92
N PHE A 47 -3.40 11.50 -1.84
CA PHE A 47 -2.73 12.65 -2.46
C PHE A 47 -2.59 12.45 -3.97
N GLU A 48 -2.18 11.27 -4.43
CA GLU A 48 -2.10 10.95 -5.86
C GLU A 48 -3.47 11.08 -6.54
N ALA A 49 -4.55 10.61 -5.88
CA ALA A 49 -5.90 10.72 -6.41
C ALA A 49 -6.33 12.17 -6.63
N ARG A 50 -5.87 13.13 -5.80
CA ARG A 50 -6.20 14.57 -5.98
C ARG A 50 -5.48 15.22 -7.16
N SER A 51 -4.36 14.66 -7.58
CA SER A 51 -3.53 15.15 -8.70
C SER A 51 -3.68 14.31 -9.97
N SER A 52 -4.43 13.21 -9.90
CA SER A 52 -4.64 12.30 -11.04
C SER A 52 -5.52 12.93 -12.11
N GLU A 53 -5.13 12.77 -13.37
CA GLU A 53 -5.93 13.16 -14.54
C GLU A 53 -7.21 12.31 -14.72
N TYR A 54 -7.30 11.15 -14.08
CA TYR A 54 -8.44 10.24 -14.12
C TYR A 54 -9.51 10.54 -13.07
N VAL A 55 -9.22 11.42 -12.11
CA VAL A 55 -10.09 11.72 -10.97
C VAL A 55 -10.68 13.12 -11.09
N ASP A 56 -11.98 13.26 -10.80
CA ASP A 56 -12.61 14.58 -10.78
C ASP A 56 -12.11 15.41 -9.58
N ALA A 57 -11.25 16.39 -9.89
CA ALA A 57 -10.68 17.29 -8.90
C ALA A 57 -11.74 18.12 -8.12
N LYS A 58 -12.94 18.30 -8.68
CA LYS A 58 -14.03 19.07 -8.04
C LYS A 58 -14.73 18.28 -6.96
N SER A 59 -14.88 16.97 -7.17
CA SER A 59 -15.53 16.07 -6.19
C SER A 59 -14.62 15.80 -4.99
N GLY A 60 -13.30 15.96 -5.16
CA GLY A 60 -12.32 15.72 -4.12
C GLY A 60 -12.22 14.25 -3.71
N VAL A 61 -11.25 13.95 -2.85
CA VAL A 61 -11.06 12.61 -2.28
C VAL A 61 -11.50 12.64 -0.81
N SER A 62 -12.49 11.81 -0.49
CA SER A 62 -13.06 11.76 0.85
C SER A 62 -12.06 11.14 1.85
N ALA A 63 -11.94 11.74 3.03
CA ALA A 63 -11.21 11.14 4.16
C ALA A 63 -11.71 9.73 4.52
N ARG A 64 -12.98 9.42 4.21
CA ARG A 64 -13.54 8.07 4.39
C ARG A 64 -12.90 7.03 3.51
N MET A 65 -12.25 7.44 2.39
CA MET A 65 -11.52 6.51 1.54
C MET A 65 -10.35 5.90 2.32
N SER A 66 -9.49 6.71 2.93
CA SER A 66 -8.34 6.21 3.70
C SER A 66 -8.78 5.35 4.88
N ILE A 67 -9.83 5.74 5.61
CA ILE A 67 -10.35 4.95 6.73
C ILE A 67 -10.81 3.57 6.24
N THR A 68 -11.63 3.52 5.20
CA THR A 68 -12.14 2.25 4.66
C THR A 68 -11.03 1.42 4.01
N ALA A 69 -10.08 2.06 3.35
CA ALA A 69 -8.91 1.40 2.77
C ALA A 69 -8.02 0.78 3.86
N TYR A 70 -7.82 1.47 4.99
CA TYR A 70 -7.10 0.93 6.14
C TYR A 70 -7.80 -0.30 6.73
N GLU A 71 -9.12 -0.26 6.88
CA GLU A 71 -9.92 -1.40 7.34
C GLU A 71 -9.82 -2.59 6.39
N ASN A 72 -9.92 -2.35 5.08
CA ASN A 72 -9.80 -3.40 4.07
C ASN A 72 -8.39 -3.99 4.02
N LEU A 73 -7.36 -3.17 4.17
CA LEU A 73 -5.96 -3.59 4.24
C LEU A 73 -5.75 -4.58 5.40
N ILE A 74 -6.23 -4.21 6.58
CA ILE A 74 -6.13 -5.07 7.77
C ILE A 74 -6.97 -6.34 7.58
N SER A 75 -8.20 -6.23 7.08
CA SER A 75 -9.07 -7.38 6.86
C SER A 75 -8.50 -8.37 5.86
N THR A 76 -7.76 -7.90 4.85
CA THR A 76 -7.07 -8.75 3.89
C THR A 76 -5.95 -9.55 4.56
N ALA A 77 -5.12 -8.91 5.37
CA ALA A 77 -4.08 -9.57 6.14
C ALA A 77 -4.66 -10.54 7.19
N GLU A 78 -5.71 -10.13 7.91
CA GLU A 78 -6.42 -10.96 8.89
C GLU A 78 -7.02 -12.20 8.24
N ARG A 79 -7.67 -12.07 7.08
CA ARG A 79 -8.20 -13.21 6.31
C ARG A 79 -7.10 -14.23 5.99
N ARG A 80 -5.93 -13.76 5.53
CA ARG A 80 -4.78 -14.64 5.27
C ARG A 80 -4.32 -15.38 6.52
N ALA A 81 -4.18 -14.68 7.65
CA ALA A 81 -3.80 -15.29 8.92
C ALA A 81 -4.80 -16.36 9.37
N LEU A 82 -6.10 -16.06 9.26
CA LEU A 82 -7.16 -17.01 9.62
C LEU A 82 -7.15 -18.27 8.74
N LEU A 83 -6.88 -18.14 7.45
CA LEU A 83 -6.75 -19.29 6.53
C LEU A 83 -5.59 -20.21 6.92
N ASN A 84 -4.54 -19.63 7.51
CA ASN A 84 -3.36 -20.36 7.97
C ASN A 84 -3.42 -20.73 9.47
N ASN A 85 -4.55 -20.48 10.15
CA ASN A 85 -4.72 -20.69 11.61
C ASN A 85 -3.67 -19.90 12.44
N GLU A 86 -3.30 -18.71 12.00
CA GLU A 86 -2.37 -17.82 12.68
C GLU A 86 -3.12 -16.81 13.55
N HIS A 87 -2.55 -16.47 14.70
CA HIS A 87 -3.11 -15.49 15.64
C HIS A 87 -2.54 -14.08 15.45
N SER A 88 -1.48 -13.96 14.68
CA SER A 88 -0.85 -12.69 14.35
C SER A 88 -0.25 -12.72 12.94
N THR A 89 -0.22 -11.58 12.28
CA THR A 89 0.41 -11.42 10.96
C THR A 89 0.84 -9.98 10.73
N THR A 90 1.67 -9.77 9.70
CA THR A 90 2.08 -8.45 9.22
C THR A 90 1.45 -8.17 7.86
N VAL A 91 0.99 -6.95 7.64
CA VAL A 91 0.54 -6.49 6.32
C VAL A 91 1.69 -6.60 5.32
N ARG A 92 1.43 -7.24 4.18
CA ARG A 92 2.35 -7.42 3.06
C ARG A 92 2.01 -6.49 1.90
N PHE A 93 2.92 -6.36 0.95
CA PHE A 93 2.67 -5.55 -0.24
C PHE A 93 1.47 -6.06 -1.06
N ALA A 94 1.28 -7.37 -1.16
CA ALA A 94 0.12 -7.97 -1.82
C ALA A 94 -1.22 -7.58 -1.19
N ASP A 95 -1.27 -7.33 0.12
CA ASP A 95 -2.49 -6.93 0.82
C ASP A 95 -2.99 -5.54 0.41
N LEU A 96 -2.13 -4.69 -0.21
CA LEU A 96 -2.51 -3.39 -0.75
C LEU A 96 -3.62 -3.51 -1.81
N MET A 97 -3.68 -4.62 -2.51
CA MET A 97 -4.74 -4.89 -3.50
C MET A 97 -6.13 -4.97 -2.85
N GLY A 98 -6.21 -5.33 -1.58
CA GLY A 98 -7.45 -5.31 -0.80
C GLY A 98 -8.06 -3.92 -0.62
N MET A 99 -7.30 -2.85 -0.86
CA MET A 99 -7.80 -1.47 -0.79
C MET A 99 -8.58 -1.04 -2.04
N ILE A 100 -8.45 -1.74 -3.17
CA ILE A 100 -9.08 -1.38 -4.45
C ILE A 100 -10.58 -1.08 -4.30
N PRO A 101 -11.42 -1.90 -3.63
CA PRO A 101 -12.83 -1.61 -3.46
C PRO A 101 -13.12 -0.29 -2.72
N SER A 102 -12.25 0.08 -1.78
CA SER A 102 -12.38 1.35 -1.05
C SER A 102 -12.03 2.55 -1.92
N ILE A 103 -11.08 2.40 -2.84
CA ILE A 103 -10.69 3.45 -3.78
C ILE A 103 -11.81 3.62 -4.82
N THR A 104 -12.18 2.54 -5.51
CA THR A 104 -13.18 2.55 -6.59
C THR A 104 -14.56 3.02 -6.13
N GLY A 105 -14.93 2.74 -4.89
CA GLY A 105 -16.23 3.13 -4.33
C GLY A 105 -16.29 4.55 -3.77
N LYS A 106 -15.18 5.31 -3.77
CA LYS A 106 -15.09 6.63 -3.11
C LYS A 106 -14.34 7.70 -3.91
N VAL A 107 -13.86 7.34 -5.09
CA VAL A 107 -13.21 8.25 -6.02
C VAL A 107 -14.12 8.42 -7.22
N GLU A 108 -14.49 9.67 -7.53
CA GLU A 108 -15.26 9.99 -8.72
C GLU A 108 -14.29 10.17 -9.90
N LEU A 109 -14.58 9.49 -11.00
CA LEU A 109 -13.73 9.49 -12.19
C LEU A 109 -14.22 10.54 -13.19
N VAL A 110 -13.30 11.10 -13.95
CA VAL A 110 -13.62 11.82 -15.19
C VAL A 110 -13.88 10.80 -16.32
N TYR A 111 -14.35 11.28 -17.46
CA TYR A 111 -14.71 10.43 -18.60
C TYR A 111 -13.58 9.49 -19.04
N GLU A 112 -12.34 9.98 -19.09
CA GLU A 112 -11.16 9.21 -19.44
C GLU A 112 -10.90 8.09 -18.42
N GLY A 113 -11.08 8.38 -17.12
CA GLY A 113 -10.96 7.41 -16.05
C GLY A 113 -12.07 6.35 -16.08
N GLU A 114 -13.28 6.72 -16.47
CA GLU A 114 -14.37 5.75 -16.68
C GLU A 114 -14.10 4.81 -17.85
N GLN A 115 -13.47 5.30 -18.92
CA GLN A 115 -13.09 4.46 -20.07
C GLN A 115 -12.02 3.42 -19.72
N GLU A 116 -10.99 3.82 -18.96
CA GLU A 116 -9.94 2.90 -18.48
C GLU A 116 -10.48 1.90 -17.44
N GLY A 117 -11.50 2.29 -16.69
CA GLY A 117 -12.12 1.52 -15.64
C GLY A 117 -11.57 1.78 -14.24
N SER A 118 -12.46 1.80 -13.27
CA SER A 118 -12.16 2.17 -11.88
C SER A 118 -11.08 1.31 -11.23
N SER A 119 -11.02 0.01 -11.55
CA SER A 119 -9.98 -0.89 -11.04
C SER A 119 -8.60 -0.57 -11.62
N PHE A 120 -8.51 -0.19 -12.89
CA PHE A 120 -7.27 0.28 -13.50
C PHE A 120 -6.78 1.55 -12.81
N VAL A 121 -7.66 2.54 -12.63
CA VAL A 121 -7.31 3.80 -11.95
C VAL A 121 -6.85 3.53 -10.52
N ALA A 122 -7.53 2.65 -9.77
CA ALA A 122 -7.12 2.31 -8.41
C ALA A 122 -5.72 1.67 -8.36
N ASN A 123 -5.41 0.75 -9.27
CA ASN A 123 -4.07 0.15 -9.38
C ASN A 123 -3.01 1.20 -9.74
N GLN A 124 -3.33 2.12 -10.64
CA GLN A 124 -2.44 3.22 -11.02
C GLN A 124 -2.12 4.10 -9.81
N LEU A 125 -3.14 4.48 -9.02
CA LEU A 125 -2.94 5.27 -7.80
C LEU A 125 -2.06 4.57 -6.77
N ILE A 126 -2.24 3.26 -6.55
CA ILE A 126 -1.38 2.45 -5.66
C ILE A 126 0.06 2.44 -6.20
N SER A 127 0.24 2.27 -7.50
CA SER A 127 1.55 2.26 -8.16
C SER A 127 2.27 3.60 -8.02
N GLU A 128 1.60 4.71 -8.30
CA GLU A 128 2.18 6.06 -8.18
C GLU A 128 2.53 6.39 -6.71
N ALA A 129 1.65 6.08 -5.76
CA ALA A 129 1.93 6.24 -4.33
C ALA A 129 3.17 5.46 -3.91
N THR A 130 3.32 4.22 -4.38
CA THR A 130 4.49 3.39 -4.11
C THR A 130 5.76 3.99 -4.69
N LYS A 131 5.73 4.47 -5.94
CA LYS A 131 6.86 5.13 -6.59
C LYS A 131 7.28 6.41 -5.88
N THR A 132 6.31 7.24 -5.51
CA THR A 132 6.55 8.51 -4.79
C THR A 132 7.29 8.27 -3.47
N LEU A 133 6.90 7.23 -2.73
CA LEU A 133 7.49 6.91 -1.44
C LEU A 133 8.77 6.08 -1.54
N PHE A 134 9.07 5.47 -2.68
CA PHE A 134 10.21 4.55 -2.81
C PHE A 134 11.51 5.17 -2.30
N LEU A 135 11.83 6.39 -2.71
CA LEU A 135 13.08 7.07 -2.30
C LEU A 135 13.09 7.55 -0.85
N THR A 136 11.96 7.49 -0.15
CA THR A 136 11.90 7.79 1.29
C THR A 136 12.34 6.59 2.12
N TYR A 137 12.05 5.39 1.65
CA TYR A 137 12.30 4.14 2.37
C TYR A 137 13.50 3.35 1.84
N PHE A 138 13.85 3.55 0.57
CA PHE A 138 14.90 2.77 -0.10
C PHE A 138 15.98 3.68 -0.67
N PRO A 139 17.25 3.23 -0.66
CA PRO A 139 18.34 3.98 -1.25
C PRO A 139 18.12 4.28 -2.72
N LYS A 140 18.55 5.47 -3.15
CA LYS A 140 18.50 5.86 -4.56
C LYS A 140 19.42 4.97 -5.39
N ILE A 141 18.89 4.45 -6.49
CA ILE A 141 19.69 3.78 -7.51
C ILE A 141 20.41 4.86 -8.31
N GLU A 142 21.68 5.10 -8.03
CA GLU A 142 22.50 5.99 -8.83
C GLU A 142 22.93 5.26 -10.12
N LYS A 143 22.88 5.97 -11.26
CA LYS A 143 23.46 5.44 -12.50
C LYS A 143 24.95 5.32 -12.30
N LEU A 144 25.43 4.09 -12.10
CA LEU A 144 26.82 3.78 -11.89
C LEU A 144 27.65 4.21 -13.11
N LYS A 145 28.52 5.17 -12.92
CA LYS A 145 29.49 5.59 -13.96
C LYS A 145 30.75 4.74 -13.98
N LYS A 146 30.94 3.82 -13.01
CA LYS A 146 32.11 2.92 -12.89
C LYS A 146 31.65 1.55 -12.43
N ALA A 147 32.25 0.51 -13.02
CA ALA A 147 31.95 -0.90 -12.78
C ALA A 147 32.27 -1.43 -11.36
N ASP A 148 32.88 -0.62 -10.49
CA ASP A 148 33.44 -1.05 -9.20
C ASP A 148 32.70 -0.51 -7.96
N GLN A 149 31.50 0.05 -8.12
CA GLN A 149 30.72 0.55 -6.98
C GLN A 149 29.66 -0.46 -6.55
N VAL A 150 29.83 -1.03 -5.36
CA VAL A 150 28.83 -1.90 -4.71
C VAL A 150 27.59 -1.09 -4.37
N THR A 151 26.41 -1.59 -4.77
CA THR A 151 25.12 -0.99 -4.46
C THR A 151 24.38 -1.77 -3.36
N PRO A 152 23.46 -1.15 -2.61
CA PRO A 152 22.63 -1.88 -1.64
C PRO A 152 21.78 -3.00 -2.26
N TYR A 153 21.65 -3.02 -3.58
CA TYR A 153 20.80 -3.96 -4.31
C TYR A 153 21.57 -5.11 -4.98
N ASP A 154 22.91 -5.13 -4.91
CA ASP A 154 23.73 -6.09 -5.63
C ASP A 154 23.42 -7.53 -5.20
N GLY A 155 23.19 -7.78 -3.90
CA GLY A 155 22.79 -9.11 -3.41
C GLY A 155 21.48 -9.58 -4.00
N VAL A 156 20.47 -8.71 -4.04
CA VAL A 156 19.16 -9.02 -4.63
C VAL A 156 19.29 -9.29 -6.14
N VAL A 157 20.05 -8.45 -6.85
CA VAL A 157 20.31 -8.63 -8.30
C VAL A 157 21.04 -9.94 -8.57
N GLU A 158 22.06 -10.27 -7.77
CA GLU A 158 22.79 -11.51 -7.88
C GLU A 158 21.87 -12.73 -7.65
N TRP A 159 21.04 -12.69 -6.61
CA TRP A 159 20.09 -13.74 -6.30
C TRP A 159 19.14 -14.01 -7.48
N PHE A 160 18.51 -12.97 -8.05
CA PHE A 160 17.61 -13.11 -9.20
C PHE A 160 18.34 -13.54 -10.48
N THR A 161 19.61 -13.20 -10.63
CA THR A 161 20.44 -13.68 -11.76
C THR A 161 20.64 -15.19 -11.68
N GLN A 162 20.78 -15.73 -10.46
CA GLN A 162 20.99 -17.17 -10.23
C GLN A 162 19.68 -17.97 -10.21
N ASN A 163 18.58 -17.39 -9.72
CA ASN A 163 17.32 -18.09 -9.41
C ASN A 163 16.15 -17.73 -10.34
N ASN A 164 16.32 -16.83 -11.32
CA ASN A 164 15.36 -16.41 -12.33
C ASN A 164 14.05 -15.80 -11.82
N ALA A 165 13.35 -16.42 -10.85
CA ALA A 165 12.06 -15.96 -10.31
C ALA A 165 11.90 -16.34 -8.84
N LEU A 166 11.09 -15.58 -8.13
CA LEU A 166 10.61 -15.86 -6.79
C LEU A 166 9.10 -16.00 -6.84
N GLU A 167 8.58 -17.17 -6.48
CA GLU A 167 7.15 -17.41 -6.41
C GLU A 167 6.69 -17.42 -4.93
N ILE A 168 5.80 -16.51 -4.58
CA ILE A 168 5.16 -16.45 -3.27
C ILE A 168 3.66 -16.33 -3.51
N ALA A 169 2.89 -17.32 -3.07
CA ALA A 169 1.44 -17.23 -3.12
C ALA A 169 0.91 -16.20 -2.10
N ASP A 170 -0.13 -15.46 -2.47
CA ASP A 170 -0.71 -14.41 -1.61
C ASP A 170 -1.18 -14.96 -0.25
N GLU A 171 -1.64 -16.21 -0.21
CA GLU A 171 -2.14 -16.88 1.00
C GLU A 171 -1.05 -17.66 1.77
N THR A 172 0.23 -17.54 1.41
CA THR A 172 1.34 -18.18 2.13
C THR A 172 1.35 -17.77 3.61
N ASP A 173 1.57 -18.71 4.52
CA ASP A 173 1.72 -18.46 5.96
C ASP A 173 2.91 -17.53 6.26
N GLU A 174 2.88 -16.87 7.43
CA GLU A 174 3.89 -15.86 7.79
C GLU A 174 5.30 -16.44 7.86
N GLN A 175 5.45 -17.65 8.42
CA GLN A 175 6.76 -18.26 8.60
C GLN A 175 7.39 -18.66 7.26
N THR A 176 6.62 -19.23 6.34
CA THR A 176 7.08 -19.60 5.00
C THR A 176 7.40 -18.34 4.18
N TYR A 177 6.55 -17.30 4.27
CA TYR A 177 6.79 -16.01 3.63
C TYR A 177 8.13 -15.39 4.06
N LEU A 178 8.36 -15.27 5.37
CA LEU A 178 9.60 -14.71 5.90
C LEU A 178 10.83 -15.55 5.51
N ARG A 179 10.72 -16.89 5.58
CA ARG A 179 11.80 -17.79 5.17
C ARG A 179 12.16 -17.60 3.70
N THR A 180 11.17 -17.44 2.84
CA THR A 180 11.38 -17.22 1.40
C THR A 180 12.07 -15.89 1.13
N LEU A 181 11.69 -14.82 1.82
CA LEU A 181 12.33 -13.52 1.69
C LEU A 181 13.76 -13.51 2.24
N HIS A 182 14.02 -14.20 3.34
CA HIS A 182 15.35 -14.30 3.93
C HIS A 182 16.36 -15.13 3.08
N ALA A 183 15.87 -15.85 2.10
CA ALA A 183 16.72 -16.60 1.16
C ALA A 183 17.32 -15.71 0.04
N ILE A 184 16.85 -14.48 -0.09
CA ILE A 184 17.34 -13.44 -1.00
C ILE A 184 18.47 -12.63 -0.34
#